data_429ace23b15f09d62e3c6767a04d2371
#
_entry.id   429ace23b15f09d62e3c6767a04d2371
#
_cell.length_a   1.000
_cell.length_b   1.000
_cell.length_c   1.000
_cell.angle_alpha   90.00
_cell.angle_beta   90.00
_cell.angle_gamma   90.00
#
_symmetry.space_group_name_H-M   'P 1'
#
loop_
_entity.id
_entity.type
_entity.pdbx_description
1 polymer ?
#
loop_
_entity_poly.entity_id
_entity_poly.type
_entity_poly.pdbx_seq_one_letter_code
_entity_poly.pdbx_strand_id
1 'polypeptide(L)'
;AGFGFGAAQIIGEEYGQYIGINTTTGRHVYIRPELAAQGVKGSVTNALSKAFLGSLGGGKSLAVNLLATLATVYGAKTLIIDPKSERGRWNTELNPLGLNISIVELSSAEENRGMLDPFVIMRRAKDAESLAMDVLTYLTGVTINDGERFPELREAVRRVGKSERRGMLYVIEELHAAGNPVAENLARHIEGFSDYDFA
;
A
#
# COMPACT_ATOMS: atom_id res chain seq x y z
N ALA A 1 -40.75 -9.04 -5.95
CA ALA A 1 -39.73 -9.16 -6.97
C ALA A 1 -38.53 -9.86 -6.36
N GLY A 2 -38.41 -11.17 -6.55
CA GLY A 2 -37.24 -11.93 -6.10
C GLY A 2 -36.08 -11.61 -7.04
N PHE A 3 -35.02 -11.06 -6.51
CA PHE A 3 -33.73 -11.08 -7.19
C PHE A 3 -33.26 -12.54 -7.23
N GLY A 4 -33.52 -13.22 -8.34
CA GLY A 4 -32.93 -14.50 -8.61
C GLY A 4 -31.43 -14.29 -8.83
N PHE A 5 -30.64 -14.49 -7.81
CA PHE A 5 -29.23 -14.72 -8.01
C PHE A 5 -29.13 -16.04 -8.76
N GLY A 6 -28.95 -15.97 -10.07
CA GLY A 6 -28.63 -17.14 -10.86
C GLY A 6 -27.36 -17.74 -10.22
N ALA A 7 -27.49 -18.91 -9.61
CA ALA A 7 -26.34 -19.62 -9.13
C ALA A 7 -25.44 -19.91 -10.33
N ALA A 8 -24.32 -19.22 -10.43
CA ALA A 8 -23.33 -19.53 -11.45
C ALA A 8 -22.96 -21.00 -11.27
N GLN A 9 -23.11 -21.83 -12.27
CA GLN A 9 -22.83 -23.26 -12.21
C GLN A 9 -21.34 -23.52 -11.94
N ILE A 10 -20.49 -22.55 -12.23
CA ILE A 10 -19.05 -22.60 -12.02
C ILE A 10 -18.65 -21.35 -11.25
N ILE A 11 -18.24 -21.55 -9.99
CA ILE A 11 -17.62 -20.52 -9.16
C ILE A 11 -16.20 -20.97 -8.88
N GLY A 12 -15.23 -20.13 -9.18
CA GLY A 12 -13.81 -20.43 -9.00
C GLY A 12 -13.17 -21.15 -10.19
N GLU A 13 -11.90 -21.43 -10.06
CA GLU A 13 -11.08 -22.10 -11.07
C GLU A 13 -11.23 -23.63 -10.97
N GLU A 14 -10.87 -24.36 -12.02
CA GLU A 14 -10.93 -25.83 -12.05
C GLU A 14 -9.97 -26.46 -11.02
N TYR A 15 -8.85 -25.79 -10.78
CA TYR A 15 -7.83 -26.17 -9.80
C TYR A 15 -7.11 -24.93 -9.28
N GLY A 16 -6.41 -25.05 -8.17
CA GLY A 16 -5.71 -23.93 -7.53
C GLY A 16 -5.73 -24.06 -6.01
N GLN A 17 -5.75 -22.91 -5.35
CA GLN A 17 -5.87 -22.85 -3.90
C GLN A 17 -7.31 -23.15 -3.48
N TYR A 18 -7.51 -24.21 -2.73
CA TYR A 18 -8.82 -24.56 -2.18
C TYR A 18 -9.23 -23.55 -1.11
N ILE A 19 -10.42 -22.99 -1.23
CA ILE A 19 -10.94 -22.00 -0.29
C ILE A 19 -12.23 -22.42 0.41
N GLY A 20 -12.89 -23.47 -0.03
CA GLY A 20 -14.10 -23.93 0.60
C GLY A 20 -15.04 -24.70 -0.34
N ILE A 21 -16.27 -24.87 0.09
CA ILE A 21 -17.35 -25.50 -0.65
C ILE A 21 -18.44 -24.47 -0.93
N ASN A 22 -18.89 -24.42 -2.17
CA ASN A 22 -20.08 -23.66 -2.52
C ASN A 22 -21.32 -24.35 -1.90
N THR A 23 -21.94 -23.68 -0.96
CA THR A 23 -23.09 -24.22 -0.20
C THR A 23 -24.33 -24.47 -1.07
N THR A 24 -24.45 -23.79 -2.22
CA THR A 24 -25.58 -23.97 -3.14
C THR A 24 -25.39 -25.19 -4.02
N THR A 25 -24.17 -25.44 -4.50
CA THR A 25 -23.88 -26.51 -5.48
C THR A 25 -23.18 -27.71 -4.88
N GLY A 26 -22.69 -27.61 -3.64
CA GLY A 26 -21.87 -28.65 -3.00
C GLY A 26 -20.48 -28.84 -3.61
N ARG A 27 -20.08 -27.99 -4.57
CA ARG A 27 -18.80 -28.12 -5.28
C ARG A 27 -17.67 -27.43 -4.53
N HIS A 28 -16.47 -27.99 -4.63
CA HIS A 28 -15.23 -27.36 -4.13
C HIS A 28 -14.95 -26.09 -4.93
N VAL A 29 -14.50 -25.06 -4.24
CA VAL A 29 -14.11 -23.77 -4.83
C VAL A 29 -12.61 -23.62 -4.73
N TYR A 30 -11.98 -23.42 -5.88
CA TYR A 30 -10.55 -23.13 -6.00
C TYR A 30 -10.35 -21.75 -6.58
N ILE A 31 -9.28 -21.06 -6.20
CA ILE A 31 -8.88 -19.79 -6.79
C ILE A 31 -7.40 -19.81 -7.15
N ARG A 32 -7.10 -19.12 -8.24
CA ARG A 32 -5.74 -18.86 -8.71
C ARG A 32 -5.56 -17.37 -8.93
N PRO A 33 -5.14 -16.63 -7.89
CA PRO A 33 -5.03 -15.16 -7.96
C PRO A 33 -4.16 -14.68 -9.11
N GLU A 34 -3.13 -15.44 -9.47
CA GLU A 34 -2.17 -15.12 -10.52
C GLU A 34 -2.76 -15.14 -11.94
N LEU A 35 -3.80 -15.94 -12.18
CA LEU A 35 -4.36 -16.08 -13.54
C LEU A 35 -5.02 -14.79 -14.05
N ALA A 36 -5.70 -14.07 -13.17
CA ALA A 36 -6.33 -12.80 -13.54
C ALA A 36 -5.33 -11.77 -14.06
N ALA A 37 -4.13 -11.76 -13.49
CA ALA A 37 -3.05 -10.85 -13.91
C ALA A 37 -2.39 -11.29 -15.23
N GLN A 38 -2.43 -12.58 -15.55
CA GLN A 38 -1.78 -13.14 -16.73
C GLN A 38 -2.67 -13.10 -17.99
N GLY A 39 -3.98 -12.85 -17.84
CA GLY A 39 -4.92 -12.86 -18.97
C GLY A 39 -5.00 -14.19 -19.70
N VAL A 40 -4.76 -15.31 -19.02
CA VAL A 40 -4.68 -16.64 -19.61
C VAL A 40 -6.05 -17.08 -20.10
N LYS A 41 -6.10 -17.64 -21.31
CA LYS A 41 -7.33 -18.19 -21.87
C LYS A 41 -7.86 -19.31 -21.00
N GLY A 42 -9.13 -19.21 -20.58
CA GLY A 42 -9.74 -20.18 -19.66
C GLY A 42 -9.77 -19.73 -18.21
N SER A 43 -9.21 -18.57 -17.87
CA SER A 43 -9.44 -17.96 -16.56
C SER A 43 -10.93 -17.64 -16.39
N VAL A 44 -11.51 -18.09 -15.28
CA VAL A 44 -12.91 -17.82 -14.93
C VAL A 44 -13.11 -16.41 -14.40
N THR A 45 -12.06 -15.83 -13.86
CA THR A 45 -12.08 -14.46 -13.32
C THR A 45 -10.97 -13.60 -13.90
N ASN A 46 -11.33 -12.40 -14.33
CA ASN A 46 -10.39 -11.36 -14.75
C ASN A 46 -10.21 -10.29 -13.65
N ALA A 47 -10.83 -10.48 -12.49
CA ALA A 47 -10.76 -9.53 -11.40
C ALA A 47 -9.41 -9.63 -10.68
N LEU A 48 -8.66 -8.52 -10.65
CA LEU A 48 -7.44 -8.37 -9.85
C LEU A 48 -7.74 -8.15 -8.37
N SER A 49 -8.93 -7.61 -8.06
CA SER A 49 -9.38 -7.35 -6.69
C SER A 49 -10.35 -8.41 -6.21
N LYS A 50 -10.17 -8.84 -4.95
CA LYS A 50 -11.04 -9.80 -4.28
C LYS A 50 -11.50 -9.22 -2.94
N ALA A 51 -12.79 -9.35 -2.65
CA ALA A 51 -13.37 -8.93 -1.37
C ALA A 51 -13.91 -10.15 -0.61
N PHE A 52 -13.60 -10.21 0.69
CA PHE A 52 -14.12 -11.22 1.61
C PHE A 52 -15.17 -10.57 2.50
N LEU A 53 -16.42 -10.95 2.29
CA LEU A 53 -17.56 -10.41 3.03
C LEU A 53 -18.15 -11.51 3.92
N GLY A 54 -18.65 -11.12 5.07
CA GLY A 54 -19.26 -12.05 6.03
C GLY A 54 -19.49 -11.41 7.39
N SER A 55 -20.25 -12.07 8.24
CA SER A 55 -20.51 -11.65 9.62
C SER A 55 -19.22 -11.67 10.47
N LEU A 56 -19.31 -11.06 11.65
CA LEU A 56 -18.25 -11.16 12.64
C LEU A 56 -18.04 -12.63 13.02
N GLY A 57 -16.78 -13.07 13.10
CA GLY A 57 -16.46 -14.48 13.35
C GLY A 57 -16.61 -15.43 12.15
N GLY A 58 -17.07 -14.95 10.99
CA GLY A 58 -17.32 -15.75 9.79
C GLY A 58 -16.06 -16.21 9.02
N GLY A 59 -14.87 -16.16 9.60
CA GLY A 59 -13.64 -16.68 9.02
C GLY A 59 -12.99 -15.83 7.92
N LYS A 60 -13.41 -14.56 7.73
CA LYS A 60 -12.85 -13.68 6.71
C LYS A 60 -11.32 -13.54 6.80
N SER A 61 -10.82 -13.20 7.98
CA SER A 61 -9.38 -13.04 8.23
C SER A 61 -8.63 -14.34 8.02
N LEU A 62 -9.23 -15.48 8.43
CA LEU A 62 -8.66 -16.81 8.18
C LEU A 62 -8.51 -17.09 6.69
N ALA A 63 -9.55 -16.83 5.89
CA ALA A 63 -9.51 -17.04 4.46
C ALA A 63 -8.46 -16.17 3.77
N VAL A 64 -8.38 -14.87 4.14
CA VAL A 64 -7.37 -13.96 3.61
C VAL A 64 -5.96 -14.42 3.99
N ASN A 65 -5.75 -14.81 5.26
CA ASN A 65 -4.46 -15.30 5.74
C ASN A 65 -4.03 -16.56 5.03
N LEU A 66 -4.95 -17.52 4.86
CA LEU A 66 -4.69 -18.75 4.13
C LEU A 66 -4.25 -18.47 2.70
N LEU A 67 -4.98 -17.61 2.00
CA LEU A 67 -4.64 -17.27 0.61
C LEU A 67 -3.30 -16.55 0.51
N ALA A 68 -3.02 -15.60 1.39
CA ALA A 68 -1.74 -14.89 1.42
C ALA A 68 -0.57 -15.85 1.67
N THR A 69 -0.73 -16.75 2.66
CA THR A 69 0.29 -17.77 2.97
C THR A 69 0.51 -18.72 1.80
N LEU A 70 -0.56 -19.26 1.23
CA LEU A 70 -0.46 -20.18 0.08
C LEU A 70 0.15 -19.48 -1.14
N ALA A 71 -0.25 -18.25 -1.43
CA ALA A 71 0.36 -17.48 -2.52
C ALA A 71 1.86 -17.33 -2.32
N THR A 72 2.31 -17.04 -1.10
CA THR A 72 3.73 -16.92 -0.77
C THR A 72 4.45 -18.26 -0.92
N VAL A 73 3.86 -19.36 -0.46
CA VAL A 73 4.40 -20.73 -0.65
C VAL A 73 4.57 -21.06 -2.13
N TYR A 74 3.66 -20.60 -2.98
CA TYR A 74 3.77 -20.76 -4.45
C TYR A 74 4.68 -19.72 -5.12
N GLY A 75 5.45 -18.95 -4.33
CA GLY A 75 6.47 -18.04 -4.84
C GLY A 75 5.99 -16.61 -5.14
N ALA A 76 4.77 -16.26 -4.77
CA ALA A 76 4.31 -14.87 -4.89
C ALA A 76 4.97 -13.96 -3.85
N LYS A 77 5.20 -12.71 -4.22
CA LYS A 77 5.54 -11.66 -3.26
C LYS A 77 4.24 -11.10 -2.68
N THR A 78 4.09 -11.19 -1.37
CA THR A 78 2.88 -10.77 -0.66
C THR A 78 3.19 -9.56 0.21
N LEU A 79 2.41 -8.49 0.06
CA LEU A 79 2.39 -7.33 0.95
C LEU A 79 1.07 -7.32 1.71
N ILE A 80 1.14 -7.24 3.03
CA ILE A 80 -0.04 -7.16 3.89
C ILE A 80 0.02 -5.86 4.68
N ILE A 81 -1.04 -5.05 4.58
CA ILE A 81 -1.25 -3.88 5.44
C ILE A 81 -2.20 -4.33 6.56
N ASP A 82 -1.70 -4.34 7.78
CA ASP A 82 -2.40 -4.88 8.95
C ASP A 82 -2.58 -3.81 10.04
N PRO A 83 -3.65 -3.01 9.99
CA PRO A 83 -3.86 -1.94 10.96
C PRO A 83 -4.21 -2.45 12.38
N LYS A 84 -4.43 -3.77 12.53
CA LYS A 84 -4.78 -4.38 13.82
C LYS A 84 -3.64 -5.15 14.46
N SER A 85 -2.49 -5.25 13.78
CA SER A 85 -1.32 -6.03 14.22
C SER A 85 -1.63 -7.49 14.58
N GLU A 86 -2.64 -8.09 13.93
CA GLU A 86 -3.04 -9.49 14.17
C GLU A 86 -1.95 -10.49 13.74
N ARG A 87 -1.01 -10.05 12.87
CA ARG A 87 0.06 -10.88 12.27
C ARG A 87 1.44 -10.60 12.83
N GLY A 88 1.53 -9.90 13.96
CA GLY A 88 2.80 -9.51 14.57
C GLY A 88 3.76 -10.67 14.89
N ARG A 89 3.27 -11.92 14.88
CA ARG A 89 4.08 -13.12 15.15
C ARG A 89 4.38 -13.96 13.92
N TRP A 90 3.97 -13.56 12.74
CA TRP A 90 4.14 -14.37 11.55
C TRP A 90 5.60 -14.61 11.17
N ASN A 91 6.48 -13.67 11.40
CA ASN A 91 7.92 -13.84 11.18
C ASN A 91 8.51 -14.97 12.06
N THR A 92 8.08 -15.06 13.31
CA THR A 92 8.55 -16.10 14.24
C THR A 92 7.89 -17.45 14.01
N GLU A 93 6.65 -17.46 13.55
CA GLU A 93 5.86 -18.69 13.37
C GLU A 93 6.05 -19.32 11.98
N LEU A 94 6.20 -18.52 10.93
CA LEU A 94 6.22 -19.01 9.55
C LEU A 94 7.62 -19.04 8.93
N ASN A 95 8.57 -18.21 9.38
CA ASN A 95 9.94 -18.27 8.86
C ASN A 95 10.62 -19.62 9.08
N PRO A 96 10.43 -20.31 10.23
CA PRO A 96 10.95 -21.66 10.41
C PRO A 96 10.39 -22.70 9.42
N LEU A 97 9.24 -22.39 8.78
CA LEU A 97 8.63 -23.22 7.74
C LEU A 97 9.16 -22.89 6.33
N GLY A 98 10.18 -22.06 6.22
CA GLY A 98 10.82 -21.67 4.96
C GLY A 98 10.21 -20.44 4.27
N LEU A 99 9.31 -19.71 4.94
CA LEU A 99 8.81 -18.44 4.46
C LEU A 99 9.73 -17.31 4.92
N ASN A 100 10.00 -16.34 4.05
CA ASN A 100 10.79 -15.17 4.38
C ASN A 100 9.85 -13.98 4.63
N ILE A 101 9.45 -13.78 5.88
CA ILE A 101 8.51 -12.75 6.31
C ILE A 101 9.27 -11.70 7.11
N SER A 102 9.15 -10.45 6.69
CA SER A 102 9.58 -9.26 7.43
C SER A 102 8.36 -8.49 7.89
N ILE A 103 8.35 -8.11 9.14
CA ILE A 103 7.31 -7.24 9.72
C ILE A 103 7.92 -5.87 9.91
N VAL A 104 7.25 -4.86 9.36
CA VAL A 104 7.61 -3.45 9.55
C VAL A 104 6.49 -2.83 10.37
N GLU A 105 6.79 -2.41 11.57
CA GLU A 105 5.85 -1.70 12.43
C GLU A 105 5.96 -0.20 12.16
N LEU A 106 4.86 0.39 11.70
CA LEU A 106 4.76 1.84 11.52
C LEU A 106 4.29 2.43 12.86
N SER A 107 5.18 3.05 13.58
CA SER A 107 4.89 3.69 14.85
C SER A 107 5.61 5.04 14.93
N SER A 108 5.17 5.89 15.87
CA SER A 108 5.79 7.17 16.17
C SER A 108 7.11 7.06 16.94
N ALA A 109 7.65 5.85 17.12
CA ALA A 109 8.94 5.65 17.75
C ALA A 109 10.06 6.32 16.93
N GLU A 110 11.00 6.97 17.60
CA GLU A 110 12.08 7.74 16.96
C GLU A 110 12.94 6.88 16.01
N GLU A 111 13.06 5.59 16.30
CA GLU A 111 13.75 4.60 15.47
C GLU A 111 13.07 4.35 14.10
N ASN A 112 11.77 4.64 14.00
CA ASN A 112 10.99 4.52 12.76
C ASN A 112 10.89 5.83 11.97
N ARG A 113 11.49 6.89 12.49
CA ARG A 113 11.45 8.22 11.89
C ARG A 113 12.08 8.22 10.50
N GLY A 114 11.38 8.77 9.53
CA GLY A 114 11.83 8.79 8.13
C GLY A 114 11.74 7.46 7.39
N MET A 115 11.21 6.39 8.01
CA MET A 115 11.11 5.06 7.38
C MET A 115 10.29 5.09 6.07
N LEU A 116 9.29 5.96 5.98
CA LEU A 116 8.46 6.15 4.79
C LEU A 116 8.86 7.36 3.94
N ASP A 117 9.98 8.00 4.25
CA ASP A 117 10.44 9.15 3.48
C ASP A 117 10.69 8.74 2.02
N PRO A 118 10.05 9.40 1.03
CA PRO A 118 10.23 9.12 -0.38
C PRO A 118 11.69 9.10 -0.83
N PHE A 119 12.52 9.98 -0.27
CA PHE A 119 13.93 10.08 -0.62
C PHE A 119 14.79 8.95 -0.03
N VAL A 120 14.26 8.23 0.97
CA VAL A 120 14.90 7.06 1.58
C VAL A 120 14.46 5.78 0.86
N ILE A 121 13.15 5.62 0.60
CA ILE A 121 12.60 4.37 0.06
C ILE A 121 12.79 4.23 -1.46
N MET A 122 12.86 5.35 -2.19
CA MET A 122 12.99 5.31 -3.65
C MET A 122 14.45 5.31 -4.09
N ARG A 123 14.79 4.35 -4.95
CA ARG A 123 16.17 4.22 -5.48
C ARG A 123 16.52 5.30 -6.50
N ARG A 124 15.56 5.78 -7.28
CA ARG A 124 15.77 6.78 -8.33
C ARG A 124 15.32 8.15 -7.82
N ALA A 125 16.17 9.15 -7.99
CA ALA A 125 15.85 10.51 -7.56
C ALA A 125 14.53 11.04 -8.16
N LYS A 126 14.25 10.77 -9.43
CA LYS A 126 13.00 11.18 -10.08
C LYS A 126 11.76 10.53 -9.47
N ASP A 127 11.85 9.27 -9.08
CA ASP A 127 10.74 8.55 -8.45
C ASP A 127 10.51 9.10 -7.03
N ALA A 128 11.60 9.42 -6.31
CA ALA A 128 11.55 10.08 -5.01
C ALA A 128 10.89 11.47 -5.10
N GLU A 129 11.33 12.29 -6.06
CA GLU A 129 10.74 13.61 -6.30
C GLU A 129 9.25 13.52 -6.64
N SER A 130 8.85 12.55 -7.49
CA SER A 130 7.44 12.34 -7.84
C SER A 130 6.61 11.96 -6.63
N LEU A 131 7.05 10.96 -5.86
CA LEU A 131 6.33 10.51 -4.66
C LEU A 131 6.30 11.60 -3.59
N ALA A 132 7.38 12.34 -3.39
CA ALA A 132 7.42 13.47 -2.47
C ALA A 132 6.41 14.55 -2.87
N MET A 133 6.31 14.87 -4.18
CA MET A 133 5.30 15.79 -4.69
C MET A 133 3.89 15.27 -4.45
N ASP A 134 3.62 13.99 -4.69
CA ASP A 134 2.30 13.39 -4.47
C ASP A 134 1.89 13.50 -2.99
N VAL A 135 2.80 13.16 -2.07
CA VAL A 135 2.57 13.27 -0.63
C VAL A 135 2.33 14.73 -0.22
N LEU A 136 3.20 15.65 -0.63
CA LEU A 136 3.12 17.05 -0.23
C LEU A 136 1.91 17.76 -0.83
N THR A 137 1.54 17.48 -2.07
CA THR A 137 0.31 18.03 -2.68
C THR A 137 -0.93 17.52 -1.97
N TYR A 138 -0.94 16.24 -1.56
CA TYR A 138 -2.03 15.69 -0.75
C TYR A 138 -2.14 16.38 0.61
N LEU A 139 -1.03 16.54 1.33
CA LEU A 139 -1.00 17.16 2.65
C LEU A 139 -1.38 18.65 2.62
N THR A 140 -0.84 19.40 1.66
CA THR A 140 -1.04 20.85 1.58
C THR A 140 -2.31 21.27 0.82
N GLY A 141 -2.96 20.33 0.13
CA GLY A 141 -4.07 20.63 -0.78
C GLY A 141 -3.66 21.44 -2.02
N VAL A 142 -2.37 21.62 -2.25
CA VAL A 142 -1.85 22.31 -3.44
C VAL A 142 -2.12 21.47 -4.68
N THR A 143 -2.60 22.08 -5.74
CA THR A 143 -2.85 21.41 -7.02
C THR A 143 -1.96 21.98 -8.12
N ILE A 144 -1.84 21.27 -9.23
CA ILE A 144 -1.07 21.73 -10.40
C ILE A 144 -1.58 23.06 -10.98
N ASN A 145 -2.84 23.42 -10.69
CA ASN A 145 -3.46 24.66 -11.14
C ASN A 145 -3.16 25.85 -10.19
N ASP A 146 -2.50 25.61 -9.07
CA ASP A 146 -2.07 26.66 -8.17
C ASP A 146 -0.78 27.29 -8.70
N GLY A 147 -0.94 28.43 -9.37
CA GLY A 147 0.15 29.11 -10.07
C GLY A 147 1.23 29.69 -9.16
N GLU A 148 0.97 29.82 -7.87
CA GLU A 148 1.92 30.39 -6.90
C GLU A 148 2.56 29.32 -6.03
N ARG A 149 1.76 28.47 -5.39
CA ARG A 149 2.25 27.48 -4.41
C ARG A 149 2.87 26.25 -5.05
N PHE A 150 2.29 25.77 -6.16
CA PHE A 150 2.81 24.57 -6.82
C PHE A 150 4.23 24.71 -7.36
N PRO A 151 4.62 25.83 -8.03
CA PRO A 151 5.98 26.05 -8.47
C PRO A 151 6.99 26.08 -7.32
N GLU A 152 6.68 26.73 -6.20
CA GLU A 152 7.54 26.80 -5.03
C GLU A 152 7.77 25.41 -4.43
N LEU A 153 6.70 24.67 -4.21
CA LEU A 153 6.77 23.30 -3.69
C LEU A 153 7.60 22.39 -4.60
N ARG A 154 7.36 22.46 -5.90
CA ARG A 154 8.08 21.68 -6.90
C ARG A 154 9.57 22.01 -6.96
N GLU A 155 9.92 23.29 -6.86
CA GLU A 155 11.32 23.69 -6.91
C GLU A 155 12.06 23.25 -5.64
N ALA A 156 11.45 23.36 -4.46
CA ALA A 156 12.02 22.87 -3.21
C ALA A 156 12.28 21.34 -3.27
N VAL A 157 11.28 20.55 -3.69
CA VAL A 157 11.43 19.09 -3.87
C VAL A 157 12.55 18.75 -4.85
N ARG A 158 12.65 19.48 -5.97
CA ARG A 158 13.68 19.27 -6.98
C ARG A 158 15.09 19.60 -6.47
N ARG A 159 15.23 20.66 -5.64
CA ARG A 159 16.53 21.00 -5.03
C ARG A 159 16.99 19.90 -4.10
N VAL A 160 16.11 19.41 -3.23
CA VAL A 160 16.39 18.29 -2.35
C VAL A 160 16.75 17.02 -3.14
N GLY A 161 16.02 16.72 -4.22
CA GLY A 161 16.32 15.57 -5.08
C GLY A 161 17.73 15.58 -5.70
N LYS A 162 18.31 16.79 -5.88
CA LYS A 162 19.68 16.99 -6.40
C LYS A 162 20.74 17.14 -5.32
N SER A 163 20.35 17.36 -4.08
CA SER A 163 21.27 17.52 -2.95
C SER A 163 21.87 16.17 -2.52
N GLU A 164 23.00 16.22 -1.85
CA GLU A 164 23.55 15.07 -1.13
C GLU A 164 22.72 14.76 0.12
N ARG A 165 22.17 15.79 0.76
CA ARG A 165 21.25 15.68 1.90
C ARG A 165 19.83 15.59 1.37
N ARG A 166 19.27 14.38 1.41
CA ARG A 166 17.93 14.09 0.87
C ARG A 166 16.98 13.69 1.99
N GLY A 167 15.76 14.18 1.93
CA GLY A 167 14.70 13.85 2.87
C GLY A 167 13.59 14.89 2.85
N MET A 168 12.42 14.51 3.31
CA MET A 168 11.25 15.39 3.37
C MET A 168 11.49 16.60 4.27
N LEU A 169 12.24 16.45 5.34
CA LEU A 169 12.60 17.58 6.23
C LEU A 169 13.40 18.66 5.51
N TYR A 170 14.28 18.28 4.58
CA TYR A 170 15.06 19.25 3.80
C TYR A 170 14.21 20.02 2.80
N VAL A 171 13.02 19.51 2.42
CA VAL A 171 12.08 20.28 1.61
C VAL A 171 11.55 21.47 2.39
N ILE A 172 11.32 21.32 3.69
CA ILE A 172 10.91 22.41 4.57
C ILE A 172 12.03 23.46 4.68
N GLU A 173 13.27 23.01 4.88
CA GLU A 173 14.44 23.90 4.92
C GLU A 173 14.59 24.69 3.61
N GLU A 174 14.42 24.06 2.45
CA GLU A 174 14.49 24.70 1.14
C GLU A 174 13.35 25.71 0.93
N LEU A 175 12.14 25.43 1.42
CA LEU A 175 11.02 26.37 1.38
C LEU A 175 11.29 27.61 2.24
N HIS A 176 11.82 27.45 3.45
CA HIS A 176 12.25 28.59 4.27
C HIS A 176 13.37 29.40 3.60
N ALA A 177 14.33 28.70 2.99
CA ALA A 177 15.45 29.33 2.29
C ALA A 177 15.04 30.11 1.02
N ALA A 178 13.84 29.86 0.46
CA ALA A 178 13.34 30.54 -0.72
C ALA A 178 13.06 32.05 -0.47
N GLY A 179 12.84 32.46 0.78
CA GLY A 179 12.77 33.86 1.19
C GLY A 179 11.53 34.62 0.68
N ASN A 180 10.49 33.94 0.26
CA ASN A 180 9.24 34.54 -0.18
C ASN A 180 8.04 34.07 0.68
N PRO A 181 6.98 34.91 0.81
CA PRO A 181 5.86 34.63 1.69
C PRO A 181 5.09 33.34 1.32
N VAL A 182 5.06 32.95 0.05
CA VAL A 182 4.33 31.78 -0.43
C VAL A 182 5.05 30.49 0.04
N ALA A 183 6.37 30.43 -0.15
CA ALA A 183 7.19 29.32 0.31
C ALA A 183 7.20 29.23 1.84
N GLU A 184 7.29 30.36 2.54
CA GLU A 184 7.22 30.38 4.00
C GLU A 184 5.89 29.85 4.55
N ASN A 185 4.75 30.20 3.92
CA ASN A 185 3.46 29.68 4.30
C ASN A 185 3.35 28.16 4.04
N LEU A 186 3.93 27.67 2.93
CA LEU A 186 4.00 26.24 2.64
C LEU A 186 4.83 25.52 3.68
N ALA A 187 6.02 26.04 4.02
CA ALA A 187 6.89 25.45 5.04
C ALA A 187 6.15 25.27 6.36
N ARG A 188 5.54 26.33 6.88
CA ARG A 188 4.76 26.29 8.13
C ARG A 188 3.59 25.33 8.07
N HIS A 189 2.93 25.20 6.91
CA HIS A 189 1.83 24.28 6.74
C HIS A 189 2.33 22.84 6.84
N ILE A 190 3.45 22.52 6.21
CA ILE A 190 4.07 21.18 6.22
C ILE A 190 4.64 20.87 7.61
N GLU A 191 5.26 21.84 8.29
CA GLU A 191 5.75 21.70 9.68
C GLU A 191 4.64 21.27 10.63
N GLY A 192 3.42 21.80 10.46
CA GLY A 192 2.27 21.40 11.26
C GLY A 192 1.93 19.90 11.15
N PHE A 193 2.35 19.23 10.08
CA PHE A 193 2.25 17.77 9.95
C PHE A 193 3.47 17.05 10.54
N SER A 194 4.65 17.66 10.53
CA SER A 194 5.86 17.03 11.08
C SER A 194 5.77 16.83 12.60
N ASP A 195 5.02 17.67 13.30
CA ASP A 195 4.74 17.54 14.73
C ASP A 195 3.79 16.38 15.06
N TYR A 196 3.11 15.82 14.05
CA TYR A 196 2.17 14.69 14.16
C TYR A 196 2.71 13.39 13.55
N ASP A 197 4.01 13.14 13.61
CA ASP A 197 4.63 11.85 13.26
C ASP A 197 4.69 11.48 11.77
N PHE A 198 4.82 12.47 10.88
CA PHE A 198 5.17 12.21 9.48
C PHE A 198 6.67 12.04 9.22
N ALA A 199 7.43 12.01 10.25
CA ALA A 199 8.87 11.86 10.10
C ALA A 199 9.29 10.40 10.09
#